data_17395fd3aa2c7e44472ff1c630bb7169
#
_entry.id   17395fd3aa2c7e44472ff1c630bb7169
#
_cell.length_a   1.000
_cell.length_b   1.000
_cell.length_c   1.000
_cell.angle_alpha   90.00
_cell.angle_beta   90.00
_cell.angle_gamma   90.00
#
_symmetry.space_group_name_H-M   'P 1'
#
loop_
_entity.id
_entity.type
_entity.pdbx_description
1 polymer ?
#
loop_
_entity_poly.entity_id
_entity_poly.type
_entity_poly.pdbx_seq_one_letter_code
_entity_poly.pdbx_strand_id
1 'polypeptide(L)'
;MKTIILSASVAVLVVFSVSCSKPDYKKVADDFIKASTPLKDYSIREVADTNSSLWKAVIVYVRQGRANMPILLFVSGDGKTVVPGSMVYVNNKPVFTKNLEPELGKIDFKLTEKDRIVYNPQGKHIVYMFADPDCPYCKKAKEKLLNYNGEYRVVVKYFPLEQIHPGATQKAVSEQAEWLKKNRKDLTRETDILKEAKRMVEEDIMEARKAQIEGVPTYVMEDGSLKQGLF
;
A
#
# COMPACT_ATOMS: atom_id res chain seq x y z
N MET A 1 11.60 -2.32 92.35
CA MET A 1 10.74 -1.68 91.36
C MET A 1 11.44 -1.77 90.05
N LYS A 2 10.98 -2.66 89.13
CA LYS A 2 11.53 -2.77 87.74
C LYS A 2 10.57 -2.07 86.80
N THR A 3 11.08 -0.98 86.19
CA THR A 3 10.35 -0.18 85.21
C THR A 3 10.41 -0.88 83.87
N ILE A 4 9.28 -1.35 83.37
CA ILE A 4 9.17 -1.92 82.01
C ILE A 4 8.94 -0.75 81.04
N ILE A 5 9.96 -0.53 80.18
CA ILE A 5 9.82 0.43 79.05
C ILE A 5 9.16 -0.35 77.92
N LEU A 6 7.93 0.07 77.59
CA LEU A 6 7.19 -0.45 76.41
C LEU A 6 7.67 0.31 75.19
N SER A 7 8.48 -0.34 74.31
CA SER A 7 8.85 0.27 73.04
C SER A 7 7.70 0.11 72.05
N ALA A 8 7.11 1.20 71.68
CA ALA A 8 6.09 1.25 70.60
C ALA A 8 6.80 1.11 69.24
N SER A 9 6.68 -0.07 68.62
CA SER A 9 7.10 -0.27 67.27
C SER A 9 6.14 0.44 66.31
N VAL A 10 6.56 1.53 65.72
CA VAL A 10 5.85 2.18 64.62
C VAL A 10 6.03 1.33 63.38
N ALA A 11 5.00 0.58 63.00
CA ALA A 11 4.94 -0.09 61.72
C ALA A 11 4.77 0.99 60.61
N VAL A 12 5.83 1.28 59.89
CA VAL A 12 5.77 2.10 58.67
C VAL A 12 5.10 1.24 57.59
N LEU A 13 3.83 1.52 57.31
CA LEU A 13 3.13 0.96 56.18
C LEU A 13 3.62 1.65 54.92
N VAL A 14 4.58 1.04 54.23
CA VAL A 14 5.01 1.49 52.91
C VAL A 14 3.92 1.09 51.93
N VAL A 15 3.02 2.01 51.61
CA VAL A 15 2.03 1.84 50.54
C VAL A 15 2.80 2.00 49.25
N PHE A 16 3.19 0.90 48.64
CA PHE A 16 3.60 0.90 47.23
C PHE A 16 2.37 1.28 46.39
N SER A 17 2.30 2.53 45.99
CA SER A 17 1.39 2.94 44.93
C SER A 17 1.88 2.29 43.64
N VAL A 18 1.27 1.14 43.29
CA VAL A 18 1.42 0.59 41.96
C VAL A 18 0.77 1.61 41.03
N SER A 19 1.60 2.46 40.47
CA SER A 19 1.17 3.36 39.40
C SER A 19 0.71 2.49 38.26
N CYS A 20 -0.59 2.37 38.09
CA CYS A 20 -1.22 1.73 36.95
C CYS A 20 -1.12 2.67 35.75
N SER A 21 0.13 2.98 35.32
CA SER A 21 0.33 3.72 34.09
C SER A 21 -0.01 2.80 32.91
N LYS A 22 -0.80 3.35 31.98
CA LYS A 22 -1.09 2.63 30.74
C LYS A 22 0.23 2.28 30.04
N PRO A 23 0.35 1.09 29.44
CA PRO A 23 1.55 0.70 28.72
C PRO A 23 1.85 1.69 27.58
N ASP A 24 3.11 1.92 27.31
CA ASP A 24 3.52 2.55 26.05
C ASP A 24 3.43 1.50 24.94
N TYR A 25 2.29 1.45 24.28
CA TYR A 25 1.99 0.48 23.23
C TYR A 25 2.96 0.57 22.04
N LYS A 26 3.48 1.77 21.73
CA LYS A 26 4.47 1.94 20.66
C LYS A 26 5.79 1.27 21.06
N LYS A 27 6.22 1.48 22.30
CA LYS A 27 7.43 0.83 22.82
C LYS A 27 7.28 -0.68 22.87
N VAL A 28 6.14 -1.21 23.32
CA VAL A 28 5.85 -2.65 23.33
C VAL A 28 5.94 -3.24 21.92
N ALA A 29 5.36 -2.58 20.93
CA ALA A 29 5.44 -3.00 19.54
C ALA A 29 6.89 -2.95 18.99
N ASP A 30 7.62 -1.91 19.30
CA ASP A 30 9.03 -1.75 18.91
C ASP A 30 9.92 -2.85 19.48
N ASP A 31 9.79 -3.10 20.79
CA ASP A 31 10.51 -4.17 21.48
C ASP A 31 10.18 -5.55 20.88
N PHE A 32 8.90 -5.81 20.55
CA PHE A 32 8.48 -7.03 19.89
C PHE A 32 9.11 -7.19 18.49
N ILE A 33 9.07 -6.16 17.65
CA ILE A 33 9.65 -6.21 16.31
C ILE A 33 11.14 -6.51 16.40
N LYS A 34 11.88 -5.81 17.25
CA LYS A 34 13.33 -6.00 17.44
C LYS A 34 13.70 -7.39 17.93
N ALA A 35 12.87 -7.99 18.79
CA ALA A 35 13.11 -9.31 19.35
C ALA A 35 12.70 -10.46 18.42
N SER A 36 11.67 -10.26 17.58
CA SER A 36 10.98 -11.36 16.88
C SER A 36 11.17 -11.35 15.37
N THR A 37 11.73 -10.27 14.79
CA THR A 37 11.83 -10.13 13.33
C THR A 37 13.19 -9.57 12.91
N PRO A 38 13.65 -9.85 11.67
CA PRO A 38 14.85 -9.24 11.10
C PRO A 38 14.59 -7.83 10.53
N LEU A 39 13.40 -7.24 10.73
CA LEU A 39 13.03 -5.95 10.16
C LEU A 39 13.89 -4.83 10.73
N LYS A 40 14.49 -4.04 9.83
CA LYS A 40 15.34 -2.88 10.20
C LYS A 40 14.74 -1.55 9.76
N ASP A 41 14.01 -1.54 8.66
CA ASP A 41 13.42 -0.32 8.09
C ASP A 41 11.91 -0.34 8.27
N TYR A 42 11.46 0.24 9.37
CA TYR A 42 10.05 0.37 9.73
C TYR A 42 9.78 1.64 10.51
N SER A 43 8.52 2.05 10.56
CA SER A 43 8.06 3.19 11.37
C SER A 43 6.76 2.85 12.09
N ILE A 44 6.70 3.12 13.39
CA ILE A 44 5.48 2.97 14.18
C ILE A 44 4.69 4.28 14.08
N ARG A 45 3.55 4.24 13.40
CA ARG A 45 2.78 5.46 13.09
C ARG A 45 1.77 5.78 14.18
N GLU A 46 0.90 4.86 14.47
CA GLU A 46 -0.34 5.11 15.23
C GLU A 46 -0.62 3.98 16.21
N VAL A 47 -1.25 4.34 17.33
CA VAL A 47 -1.94 3.39 18.21
C VAL A 47 -3.43 3.67 18.06
N ALA A 48 -4.16 2.74 17.47
CA ALA A 48 -5.57 2.86 17.21
C ALA A 48 -6.38 2.06 18.22
N ASP A 49 -7.57 2.56 18.50
CA ASP A 49 -8.57 1.80 19.25
C ASP A 49 -9.13 0.68 18.37
N THR A 50 -9.41 -0.44 19.01
CA THR A 50 -10.11 -1.56 18.39
C THR A 50 -11.56 -1.58 18.86
N ASN A 51 -12.37 -2.47 18.28
CA ASN A 51 -13.73 -2.73 18.79
C ASN A 51 -13.75 -3.52 20.11
N SER A 52 -12.61 -3.70 20.76
CA SER A 52 -12.44 -4.35 22.05
C SER A 52 -11.59 -3.50 22.99
N SER A 53 -12.06 -3.25 24.20
CA SER A 53 -11.27 -2.56 25.24
C SER A 53 -10.03 -3.33 25.71
N LEU A 54 -9.97 -4.63 25.41
CA LEU A 54 -8.86 -5.50 25.80
C LEU A 54 -7.63 -5.37 24.89
N TRP A 55 -7.77 -4.77 23.71
CA TRP A 55 -6.73 -4.70 22.70
C TRP A 55 -6.57 -3.31 22.13
N LYS A 56 -5.32 -2.95 21.85
CA LYS A 56 -4.94 -1.81 21.02
C LYS A 56 -4.28 -2.29 19.76
N ALA A 57 -4.53 -1.64 18.64
CA ALA A 57 -3.82 -1.91 17.40
C ALA A 57 -2.70 -0.90 17.23
N VAL A 58 -1.48 -1.40 17.04
CA VAL A 58 -0.32 -0.57 16.69
C VAL A 58 -0.08 -0.73 15.20
N ILE A 59 -0.15 0.37 14.48
CA ILE A 59 0.04 0.42 13.04
C ILE A 59 1.51 0.71 12.76
N VAL A 60 2.14 -0.23 12.07
CA VAL A 60 3.55 -0.19 11.71
C VAL A 60 3.65 -0.22 10.19
N TYR A 61 4.43 0.68 9.62
CA TYR A 61 4.76 0.65 8.20
C TYR A 61 6.16 0.11 8.01
N VAL A 62 6.28 -0.94 7.22
CA VAL A 62 7.55 -1.58 6.86
C VAL A 62 7.94 -1.17 5.45
N ARG A 63 9.17 -0.71 5.28
CA ARG A 63 9.68 -0.31 3.97
C ARG A 63 9.91 -1.51 3.07
N GLN A 64 9.29 -1.49 1.89
CA GLN A 64 9.51 -2.45 0.82
C GLN A 64 9.71 -1.68 -0.49
N GLY A 65 10.95 -1.57 -0.93
CA GLY A 65 11.28 -0.74 -2.09
C GLY A 65 10.83 0.72 -1.90
N ARG A 66 9.91 1.21 -2.72
CA ARG A 66 9.30 2.54 -2.58
C ARG A 66 8.06 2.55 -1.69
N ALA A 67 7.45 1.41 -1.47
CA ALA A 67 6.24 1.30 -0.68
C ALA A 67 6.54 1.17 0.81
N ASN A 68 5.67 1.75 1.62
CA ASN A 68 5.56 1.47 3.04
C ASN A 68 4.32 0.59 3.24
N MET A 69 4.55 -0.68 3.51
CA MET A 69 3.48 -1.67 3.69
C MET A 69 2.99 -1.66 5.13
N PRO A 70 1.69 -1.47 5.37
CA PRO A 70 1.14 -1.49 6.72
C PRO A 70 1.08 -2.92 7.26
N ILE A 71 1.55 -3.09 8.48
CA ILE A 71 1.31 -4.27 9.30
C ILE A 71 0.63 -3.87 10.59
N LEU A 72 -0.16 -4.74 11.15
CA LEU A 72 -0.84 -4.54 12.42
C LEU A 72 -0.23 -5.42 13.50
N LEU A 73 0.01 -4.82 14.66
CA LEU A 73 0.33 -5.53 15.88
C LEU A 73 -0.78 -5.24 16.89
N PHE A 74 -1.48 -6.28 17.33
CA PHE A 74 -2.45 -6.16 18.40
C PHE A 74 -1.73 -6.34 19.73
N VAL A 75 -1.81 -5.34 20.60
CA VAL A 75 -1.20 -5.33 21.92
C VAL A 75 -2.29 -5.39 22.97
N SER A 76 -2.18 -6.34 23.91
CA SER A 76 -3.12 -6.44 25.04
C SER A 76 -3.13 -5.17 25.89
N GLY A 77 -4.24 -4.88 26.55
CA GLY A 77 -4.42 -3.70 27.38
C GLY A 77 -3.40 -3.55 28.51
N ASP A 78 -2.81 -4.66 28.96
CA ASP A 78 -1.72 -4.68 29.96
C ASP A 78 -0.31 -4.63 29.34
N GLY A 79 -0.20 -4.61 28.00
CA GLY A 79 1.05 -4.53 27.26
C GLY A 79 1.89 -5.80 27.25
N LYS A 80 1.37 -6.93 27.73
CA LYS A 80 2.16 -8.18 27.90
C LYS A 80 2.10 -9.12 26.72
N THR A 81 1.07 -9.00 25.89
CA THR A 81 0.86 -9.89 24.73
C THR A 81 0.82 -9.07 23.45
N VAL A 82 1.57 -9.51 22.44
CA VAL A 82 1.57 -8.94 21.09
C VAL A 82 1.20 -10.03 20.10
N VAL A 83 0.21 -9.75 19.25
CA VAL A 83 -0.24 -10.66 18.19
C VAL A 83 -0.11 -9.93 16.85
N PRO A 84 0.78 -10.39 15.96
CA PRO A 84 0.84 -9.84 14.60
C PRO A 84 -0.33 -10.37 13.77
N GLY A 85 -0.87 -9.54 12.91
CA GLY A 85 -1.93 -9.95 12.00
C GLY A 85 -2.93 -8.85 11.67
N SER A 86 -3.84 -9.15 10.76
CA SER A 86 -4.90 -8.23 10.34
C SER A 86 -6.14 -8.30 11.22
N MET A 87 -6.25 -9.33 12.04
CA MET A 87 -7.44 -9.60 12.84
C MET A 87 -7.11 -10.49 14.04
N VAL A 88 -7.74 -10.22 15.17
CA VAL A 88 -7.73 -11.06 16.38
C VAL A 88 -9.16 -11.38 16.76
N TYR A 89 -9.44 -12.61 17.20
CA TYR A 89 -10.75 -12.99 17.72
C TYR A 89 -10.74 -12.96 19.26
N VAL A 90 -11.70 -12.23 19.82
CA VAL A 90 -11.94 -12.19 21.26
C VAL A 90 -13.39 -12.61 21.51
N ASN A 91 -13.60 -13.67 22.28
CA ASN A 91 -14.94 -14.23 22.54
C ASN A 91 -15.73 -14.49 21.24
N ASN A 92 -15.09 -15.11 20.26
CA ASN A 92 -15.63 -15.40 18.92
C ASN A 92 -16.07 -14.17 18.11
N LYS A 93 -15.66 -12.97 18.50
CA LYS A 93 -15.89 -11.73 17.74
C LYS A 93 -14.57 -11.22 17.14
N PRO A 94 -14.55 -10.85 15.88
CA PRO A 94 -13.34 -10.29 15.28
C PRO A 94 -13.05 -8.91 15.87
N VAL A 95 -11.78 -8.69 16.23
CA VAL A 95 -11.24 -7.38 16.62
C VAL A 95 -10.37 -6.90 15.48
N PHE A 96 -10.75 -5.80 14.86
CA PHE A 96 -10.02 -5.22 13.74
C PHE A 96 -10.07 -3.69 13.81
N THR A 97 -9.20 -3.08 13.04
CA THR A 97 -9.16 -1.63 12.84
C THR A 97 -9.72 -1.29 11.45
N LYS A 98 -9.59 -0.03 11.06
CA LYS A 98 -9.84 0.41 9.68
C LYS A 98 -8.96 -0.35 8.68
N ASN A 99 -9.42 -0.46 7.44
CA ASN A 99 -8.58 -0.91 6.34
C ASN A 99 -7.39 0.03 6.17
N LEU A 100 -6.22 -0.54 6.12
CA LEU A 100 -4.98 0.19 5.91
C LEU A 100 -4.49 -0.06 4.49
N GLU A 101 -4.19 1.02 3.80
CA GLU A 101 -3.63 0.95 2.46
C GLU A 101 -2.10 1.17 2.52
N PRO A 102 -1.33 0.55 1.61
CA PRO A 102 0.08 0.84 1.47
C PRO A 102 0.31 2.33 1.16
N GLU A 103 1.30 2.92 1.82
CA GLU A 103 1.81 4.23 1.42
C GLU A 103 2.81 4.01 0.29
N LEU A 104 2.35 4.14 -0.94
CA LEU A 104 3.21 4.08 -2.12
C LEU A 104 3.99 5.38 -2.23
N GLY A 105 5.27 5.30 -2.58
CA GLY A 105 6.12 6.49 -2.75
C GLY A 105 5.68 7.37 -3.91
N LYS A 106 6.45 8.44 -4.18
CA LYS A 106 6.26 9.30 -5.35
C LYS A 106 7.35 9.03 -6.38
N ILE A 107 7.01 9.17 -7.66
CA ILE A 107 8.00 9.26 -8.72
C ILE A 107 8.44 10.72 -8.89
N ASP A 108 9.69 10.91 -9.29
CA ASP A 108 10.34 12.22 -9.51
C ASP A 108 10.69 12.50 -10.98
N PHE A 109 10.11 11.73 -11.89
CA PHE A 109 10.33 11.87 -13.33
C PHE A 109 9.00 11.91 -14.07
N LYS A 110 9.03 12.51 -15.27
CA LYS A 110 7.84 12.58 -16.13
C LYS A 110 7.63 11.28 -16.88
N LEU A 111 6.38 10.89 -17.01
CA LEU A 111 5.94 9.76 -17.82
C LEU A 111 5.57 10.23 -19.24
N THR A 112 5.85 9.36 -20.20
CA THR A 112 5.49 9.63 -21.60
C THR A 112 3.99 9.41 -21.80
N GLU A 113 3.30 10.38 -22.36
CA GLU A 113 1.85 10.30 -22.65
C GLU A 113 1.51 10.23 -24.14
N LYS A 114 2.45 10.64 -25.00
CA LYS A 114 2.22 10.72 -26.43
C LYS A 114 1.82 9.37 -27.03
N ASP A 115 0.76 9.41 -27.84
CA ASP A 115 0.25 8.26 -28.59
C ASP A 115 -0.17 7.07 -27.72
N ARG A 116 -0.67 7.32 -26.52
CA ARG A 116 -1.23 6.32 -25.60
C ARG A 116 -2.75 6.28 -25.65
N ILE A 117 -3.33 5.19 -25.20
CA ILE A 117 -4.77 5.06 -24.99
C ILE A 117 -5.18 5.99 -23.85
N VAL A 118 -6.18 6.83 -24.09
CA VAL A 118 -6.66 7.81 -23.11
C VAL A 118 -8.16 7.61 -22.88
N TYR A 119 -8.53 7.48 -21.61
CA TYR A 119 -9.91 7.56 -21.16
C TYR A 119 -10.19 8.97 -20.62
N ASN A 120 -11.42 9.46 -20.85
CA ASN A 120 -11.85 10.79 -20.48
C ASN A 120 -10.84 11.91 -20.88
N PRO A 121 -10.62 12.16 -22.17
CA PRO A 121 -9.60 13.11 -22.64
C PRO A 121 -9.86 14.56 -22.20
N GLN A 122 -11.08 14.88 -21.71
CA GLN A 122 -11.47 16.20 -21.21
C GLN A 122 -11.19 16.38 -19.71
N GLY A 123 -10.72 15.34 -19.01
CA GLY A 123 -10.36 15.43 -17.61
C GLY A 123 -9.26 16.47 -17.35
N LYS A 124 -9.39 17.21 -16.24
CA LYS A 124 -8.50 18.32 -15.88
C LYS A 124 -7.14 17.85 -15.37
N HIS A 125 -7.12 16.74 -14.65
CA HIS A 125 -5.92 16.20 -14.01
C HIS A 125 -5.47 14.93 -14.71
N ILE A 126 -4.18 14.79 -14.95
CA ILE A 126 -3.63 13.61 -15.60
C ILE A 126 -3.36 12.51 -14.59
N VAL A 127 -3.72 11.27 -14.96
CA VAL A 127 -3.38 10.06 -14.22
C VAL A 127 -2.86 9.02 -15.20
N TYR A 128 -1.75 8.39 -14.89
CA TYR A 128 -1.22 7.28 -15.67
C TYR A 128 -1.59 5.95 -15.01
N MET A 129 -2.24 5.08 -15.75
CA MET A 129 -2.62 3.75 -15.30
C MET A 129 -1.69 2.70 -15.90
N PHE A 130 -0.82 2.11 -15.10
CA PHE A 130 -0.05 0.95 -15.49
C PHE A 130 -0.90 -0.30 -15.40
N ALA A 131 -1.04 -1.01 -16.51
CA ALA A 131 -2.00 -2.10 -16.67
C ALA A 131 -1.41 -3.28 -17.44
N ASP A 132 -1.82 -4.47 -17.05
CA ASP A 132 -1.61 -5.70 -17.79
C ASP A 132 -2.90 -6.06 -18.55
N PRO A 133 -2.83 -6.41 -19.84
CA PRO A 133 -4.02 -6.71 -20.65
C PRO A 133 -4.77 -7.95 -20.17
N ASP A 134 -4.14 -8.87 -19.47
CA ASP A 134 -4.74 -10.08 -18.96
C ASP A 134 -5.15 -10.04 -17.50
N CYS A 135 -4.69 -9.04 -16.74
CA CYS A 135 -5.06 -8.86 -15.35
C CYS A 135 -6.58 -8.57 -15.20
N PRO A 136 -7.33 -9.40 -14.42
CA PRO A 136 -8.77 -9.20 -14.22
C PRO A 136 -9.13 -7.85 -13.59
N TYR A 137 -8.30 -7.37 -12.67
CA TYR A 137 -8.50 -6.07 -12.03
C TYR A 137 -8.27 -4.90 -12.99
N CYS A 138 -7.28 -5.03 -13.91
CA CYS A 138 -7.05 -4.05 -14.96
C CYS A 138 -8.23 -3.99 -15.94
N LYS A 139 -8.80 -5.13 -16.31
CA LYS A 139 -10.02 -5.21 -17.16
C LYS A 139 -11.19 -4.50 -16.49
N LYS A 140 -11.45 -4.79 -15.21
CA LYS A 140 -12.51 -4.11 -14.44
C LYS A 140 -12.28 -2.60 -14.32
N ALA A 141 -11.03 -2.18 -14.14
CA ALA A 141 -10.70 -0.76 -14.11
C ALA A 141 -10.97 -0.10 -15.46
N LYS A 142 -10.51 -0.69 -16.57
CA LYS A 142 -10.78 -0.19 -17.93
C LYS A 142 -12.29 -0.11 -18.21
N GLU A 143 -13.09 -1.10 -17.82
CA GLU A 143 -14.56 -1.09 -17.96
C GLU A 143 -15.20 0.09 -17.24
N LYS A 144 -14.77 0.39 -16.00
CA LYS A 144 -15.26 1.57 -15.28
C LYS A 144 -14.87 2.87 -15.98
N LEU A 145 -13.67 2.91 -16.58
CA LEU A 145 -13.17 4.10 -17.28
C LEU A 145 -13.90 4.39 -18.59
N LEU A 146 -14.57 3.41 -19.22
CA LEU A 146 -15.34 3.62 -20.47
C LEU A 146 -16.43 4.69 -20.32
N ASN A 147 -17.08 4.75 -19.16
CA ASN A 147 -18.15 5.71 -18.87
C ASN A 147 -17.72 6.78 -17.84
N TYR A 148 -16.43 6.88 -17.57
CA TYR A 148 -15.91 7.83 -16.59
C TYR A 148 -15.87 9.23 -17.17
N ASN A 149 -16.51 10.17 -16.50
CA ASN A 149 -16.59 11.59 -16.87
C ASN A 149 -16.17 12.53 -15.73
N GLY A 150 -15.38 12.02 -14.77
CA GLY A 150 -14.89 12.78 -13.62
C GLY A 150 -13.71 13.69 -13.97
N GLU A 151 -12.94 14.05 -12.96
CA GLU A 151 -11.88 15.06 -13.07
C GLU A 151 -10.60 14.57 -13.74
N TYR A 152 -10.40 13.25 -13.84
CA TYR A 152 -9.15 12.69 -14.32
C TYR A 152 -9.19 12.30 -15.79
N ARG A 153 -8.12 12.66 -16.50
CA ARG A 153 -7.76 12.14 -17.82
C ARG A 153 -6.80 10.96 -17.58
N VAL A 154 -7.22 9.75 -17.91
CA VAL A 154 -6.46 8.53 -17.60
C VAL A 154 -5.71 8.05 -18.83
N VAL A 155 -4.39 8.08 -18.77
CA VAL A 155 -3.47 7.58 -19.81
C VAL A 155 -3.06 6.15 -19.46
N VAL A 156 -3.35 5.20 -20.34
CA VAL A 156 -2.98 3.79 -20.13
C VAL A 156 -1.54 3.56 -20.57
N LYS A 157 -0.77 2.93 -19.69
CA LYS A 157 0.58 2.45 -19.93
C LYS A 157 0.62 0.93 -19.69
N TYR A 158 1.30 0.20 -20.55
CA TYR A 158 1.35 -1.23 -20.42
C TYR A 158 2.49 -1.70 -19.51
N PHE A 159 2.15 -2.51 -18.52
CA PHE A 159 3.08 -3.25 -17.69
C PHE A 159 2.65 -4.71 -17.58
N PRO A 160 2.90 -5.50 -18.66
CA PRO A 160 2.54 -6.91 -18.70
C PRO A 160 3.37 -7.73 -17.71
N LEU A 161 2.70 -8.58 -16.93
CA LEU A 161 3.30 -9.45 -15.92
C LEU A 161 3.47 -10.86 -16.50
N GLU A 162 4.43 -11.05 -17.42
CA GLU A 162 4.68 -12.30 -18.14
C GLU A 162 4.80 -13.53 -17.25
N GLN A 163 5.30 -13.37 -16.02
CA GLN A 163 5.45 -14.48 -15.07
C GLN A 163 4.09 -14.98 -14.54
N ILE A 164 3.06 -14.14 -14.56
CA ILE A 164 1.70 -14.45 -14.10
C ILE A 164 0.78 -14.70 -15.30
N HIS A 165 0.94 -13.92 -16.36
CA HIS A 165 0.12 -13.94 -17.57
C HIS A 165 1.02 -14.14 -18.81
N PRO A 166 1.38 -15.39 -19.16
CA PRO A 166 2.20 -15.69 -20.34
C PRO A 166 1.58 -15.14 -21.63
N GLY A 167 2.36 -14.40 -22.42
CA GLY A 167 1.89 -13.77 -23.67
C GLY A 167 1.27 -12.37 -23.47
N ALA A 168 1.21 -11.85 -22.26
CA ALA A 168 0.63 -10.52 -21.98
C ALA A 168 1.36 -9.39 -22.70
N THR A 169 2.68 -9.48 -22.91
CA THR A 169 3.46 -8.50 -23.69
C THR A 169 3.00 -8.46 -25.14
N GLN A 170 2.84 -9.62 -25.77
CA GLN A 170 2.38 -9.71 -27.16
C GLN A 170 0.99 -9.10 -27.31
N LYS A 171 0.11 -9.34 -26.35
CA LYS A 171 -1.23 -8.79 -26.30
C LYS A 171 -1.22 -7.27 -26.11
N ALA A 172 -0.38 -6.75 -25.21
CA ALA A 172 -0.18 -5.31 -25.02
C ALA A 172 0.27 -4.63 -26.34
N VAL A 173 1.21 -5.23 -27.05
CA VAL A 173 1.67 -4.75 -28.37
C VAL A 173 0.52 -4.74 -29.37
N SER A 174 -0.31 -5.80 -29.39
CA SER A 174 -1.46 -5.89 -30.30
C SER A 174 -2.52 -4.82 -30.01
N GLU A 175 -2.88 -4.62 -28.73
CA GLU A 175 -3.84 -3.57 -28.32
C GLU A 175 -3.29 -2.16 -28.68
N GLN A 176 -2.02 -1.91 -28.47
CA GLN A 176 -1.38 -0.64 -28.81
C GLN A 176 -1.31 -0.43 -30.33
N ALA A 177 -1.01 -1.48 -31.11
CA ALA A 177 -1.00 -1.43 -32.56
C ALA A 177 -2.37 -1.10 -33.17
N GLU A 178 -3.43 -1.73 -32.64
CA GLU A 178 -4.81 -1.42 -33.06
C GLU A 178 -5.17 0.04 -32.77
N TRP A 179 -4.75 0.57 -31.63
CA TRP A 179 -4.98 1.97 -31.31
C TRP A 179 -4.22 2.89 -32.28
N LEU A 180 -2.94 2.61 -32.55
CA LEU A 180 -2.12 3.38 -33.51
C LEU A 180 -2.75 3.39 -34.90
N LYS A 181 -3.21 2.25 -35.40
CA LYS A 181 -3.87 2.12 -36.69
C LYS A 181 -5.10 3.01 -36.81
N LYS A 182 -5.84 3.20 -35.75
CA LYS A 182 -7.02 4.08 -35.72
C LYS A 182 -6.68 5.56 -35.60
N ASN A 183 -5.60 5.91 -34.88
CA ASN A 183 -5.33 7.28 -34.45
C ASN A 183 -4.15 7.95 -35.15
N ARG A 184 -3.21 7.18 -35.73
CA ARG A 184 -1.99 7.68 -36.41
C ARG A 184 -2.09 7.45 -37.91
N LYS A 185 -2.62 8.45 -38.64
CA LYS A 185 -2.84 8.37 -40.08
C LYS A 185 -1.54 8.42 -40.90
N ASP A 186 -0.46 8.86 -40.31
CA ASP A 186 0.90 8.87 -40.87
C ASP A 186 1.56 7.48 -40.87
N LEU A 187 1.08 6.56 -40.06
CA LEU A 187 1.56 5.16 -40.04
C LEU A 187 0.64 4.30 -40.94
N THR A 188 1.09 4.01 -42.16
CA THR A 188 0.29 3.27 -43.15
C THR A 188 0.68 1.82 -43.32
N ARG A 189 1.96 1.48 -43.03
CA ARG A 189 2.44 0.11 -43.15
C ARG A 189 2.28 -0.66 -41.84
N GLU A 190 1.74 -1.84 -41.90
CA GLU A 190 1.55 -2.72 -40.75
C GLU A 190 2.84 -2.98 -39.96
N THR A 191 3.96 -3.16 -40.67
CA THR A 191 5.28 -3.33 -40.07
C THR A 191 5.73 -2.14 -39.22
N ASP A 192 5.44 -0.91 -39.65
CA ASP A 192 5.80 0.31 -38.92
C ASP A 192 4.91 0.49 -37.69
N ILE A 193 3.61 0.17 -37.82
CA ILE A 193 2.65 0.18 -36.73
C ILE A 193 3.09 -0.77 -35.61
N LEU A 194 3.40 -2.02 -35.98
CA LEU A 194 3.85 -3.05 -35.01
C LEU A 194 5.18 -2.67 -34.36
N LYS A 195 6.13 -2.16 -35.13
CA LYS A 195 7.41 -1.69 -34.61
C LYS A 195 7.23 -0.57 -33.60
N GLU A 196 6.38 0.41 -33.92
CA GLU A 196 6.11 1.54 -33.00
C GLU A 196 5.36 1.07 -31.76
N ALA A 197 4.33 0.22 -31.89
CA ALA A 197 3.61 -0.34 -30.76
C ALA A 197 4.54 -1.09 -29.80
N LYS A 198 5.45 -1.91 -30.34
CA LYS A 198 6.44 -2.63 -29.54
C LYS A 198 7.36 -1.67 -28.79
N ARG A 199 7.90 -0.64 -29.46
CA ARG A 199 8.74 0.39 -28.83
C ARG A 199 8.01 1.08 -27.69
N MET A 200 6.74 1.39 -27.88
CA MET A 200 5.91 2.08 -26.86
C MET A 200 5.65 1.21 -25.64
N VAL A 201 5.35 -0.07 -25.83
CA VAL A 201 5.17 -1.02 -24.73
C VAL A 201 6.48 -1.24 -23.97
N GLU A 202 7.62 -1.35 -24.67
CA GLU A 202 8.94 -1.44 -24.04
C GLU A 202 9.27 -0.19 -23.21
N GLU A 203 8.93 1.01 -23.71
CA GLU A 203 9.07 2.26 -22.98
C GLU A 203 8.22 2.27 -21.70
N ASP A 204 6.95 1.85 -21.78
CA ASP A 204 6.06 1.75 -20.62
C ASP A 204 6.60 0.77 -19.57
N ILE A 205 7.13 -0.38 -20.00
CA ILE A 205 7.77 -1.35 -19.08
C ILE A 205 9.00 -0.74 -18.40
N MET A 206 9.82 0.01 -19.13
CA MET A 206 11.00 0.68 -18.55
C MET A 206 10.58 1.74 -17.52
N GLU A 207 9.55 2.53 -17.82
CA GLU A 207 9.01 3.53 -16.89
C GLU A 207 8.42 2.87 -15.65
N ALA A 208 7.66 1.78 -15.80
CA ALA A 208 7.13 1.01 -14.68
C ALA A 208 8.25 0.49 -13.75
N ARG A 209 9.30 -0.08 -14.33
CA ARG A 209 10.47 -0.57 -13.57
C ARG A 209 11.20 0.57 -12.88
N LYS A 210 11.42 1.70 -13.56
CA LYS A 210 12.03 2.89 -12.97
C LYS A 210 11.17 3.44 -11.81
N ALA A 211 9.85 3.40 -11.96
CA ALA A 211 8.90 3.75 -10.91
C ALA A 211 8.80 2.69 -9.79
N GLN A 212 9.48 1.55 -9.93
CA GLN A 212 9.41 0.41 -9.01
C GLN A 212 7.96 -0.07 -8.79
N ILE A 213 7.19 -0.12 -9.88
CA ILE A 213 5.83 -0.67 -9.85
C ILE A 213 5.94 -2.19 -9.81
N GLU A 214 5.34 -2.82 -8.79
CA GLU A 214 5.42 -4.27 -8.55
C GLU A 214 4.10 -4.98 -8.86
N GLY A 215 3.01 -4.24 -9.06
CA GLY A 215 1.69 -4.80 -9.32
C GLY A 215 0.80 -3.89 -10.14
N VAL A 216 -0.27 -4.45 -10.69
CA VAL A 216 -1.21 -3.74 -11.55
C VAL A 216 -2.67 -4.03 -11.12
N PRO A 217 -3.63 -3.11 -11.32
CA PRO A 217 -3.40 -1.76 -11.82
C PRO A 217 -2.72 -0.85 -10.79
N THR A 218 -1.75 -0.07 -11.22
CA THR A 218 -1.12 1.00 -10.42
C THR A 218 -1.31 2.32 -11.14
N TYR A 219 -1.72 3.34 -10.38
CA TYR A 219 -1.95 4.68 -10.88
C TYR A 219 -0.86 5.60 -10.40
N VAL A 220 -0.34 6.42 -11.31
CA VAL A 220 0.55 7.53 -10.98
C VAL A 220 -0.24 8.81 -11.16
N MET A 221 -0.42 9.53 -10.07
CA MET A 221 -1.15 10.79 -10.04
C MET A 221 -0.29 11.93 -10.58
N GLU A 222 -0.89 13.07 -10.90
CA GLU A 222 -0.21 14.26 -11.43
C GLU A 222 0.93 14.75 -10.52
N ASP A 223 0.79 14.60 -9.20
CA ASP A 223 1.80 14.97 -8.21
C ASP A 223 2.90 13.89 -8.03
N GLY A 224 2.91 12.86 -8.88
CA GLY A 224 3.83 11.74 -8.83
C GLY A 224 3.49 10.65 -7.81
N SER A 225 2.46 10.83 -6.99
CA SER A 225 2.05 9.82 -6.00
C SER A 225 1.48 8.58 -6.68
N LEU A 226 1.75 7.42 -6.07
CA LEU A 226 1.27 6.13 -6.57
C LEU A 226 0.07 5.67 -5.77
N LYS A 227 -0.90 5.07 -6.46
CA LYS A 227 -2.03 4.36 -5.87
C LYS A 227 -2.17 3.00 -6.54
N GLN A 228 -2.54 1.98 -5.80
CA GLN A 228 -2.75 0.62 -6.33
C GLN A 228 -4.20 0.18 -6.09
N GLY A 229 -4.72 -0.65 -6.98
CA GLY A 229 -6.07 -1.21 -6.85
C GLY A 229 -7.07 -0.64 -7.84
N LEU A 230 -8.35 -0.74 -7.55
CA LEU A 230 -9.42 -0.20 -8.42
C LEU A 230 -9.59 1.30 -8.17
N PHE A 231 -9.64 2.04 -9.27
CA PHE A 231 -9.89 3.50 -9.32
C PHE A 231 -11.31 3.85 -8.86
#